data_00398dfa754786fe95728eb2408acd83
#
_entry.id   00398dfa754786fe95728eb2408acd83
#
_cell.length_a   1.000
_cell.length_b   1.000
_cell.length_c   1.000
_cell.angle_alpha   90.00
_cell.angle_beta   90.00
_cell.angle_gamma   90.00
#
_symmetry.space_group_name_H-M   'P 1'
#
loop_
_entity.id
_entity.type
_entity.pdbx_description
1 polymer ?
#
loop_
_entity_poly.entity_id
_entity_poly.type
_entity_poly.pdbx_seq_one_letter_code
_entity_poly.pdbx_strand_id
1 'polypeptide(L)'
;DHTGVFIEGYYVVGLLAASFLAKSSQETVVHDPRLTWNTMDIAQMSGGATEQSKTGHAFIKETMRRVDAVYGGEMSAHHYFRDFAYCDSGMIPWLLVAEIMSTTGKTLASLVEERTHAFPCSGEINRTVADASALIAQVESRYAAGAEAVEHLDGLSVSFKDWRFNLRMSNTEPVVRLNVESRGDAALMAEKTQELLAIIDAA
;
A
#
# COMPACT_ATOMS: atom_id res chain seq x y z
N ASP A 1 -0.10 9.54 15.38
CA ASP A 1 -0.93 9.22 16.54
C ASP A 1 -0.75 10.26 17.66
N HIS A 2 -1.41 10.06 18.77
CA HIS A 2 -1.37 10.98 19.93
C HIS A 2 0.00 11.01 20.65
N THR A 3 0.91 10.08 20.36
CA THR A 3 2.28 10.05 20.92
C THR A 3 3.30 10.68 19.98
N GLY A 4 2.87 11.13 18.79
CA GLY A 4 3.74 11.68 17.75
C GLY A 4 4.36 10.64 16.81
N VAL A 5 3.99 9.36 16.96
CA VAL A 5 4.42 8.31 16.02
C VAL A 5 3.67 8.46 14.70
N PHE A 6 4.40 8.47 13.59
CA PHE A 6 3.82 8.50 12.26
C PHE A 6 3.14 7.16 11.96
N ILE A 7 1.93 7.22 11.40
CA ILE A 7 1.19 6.06 10.91
C ILE A 7 1.24 6.08 9.40
N GLU A 8 1.80 5.05 8.81
CA GLU A 8 1.85 4.90 7.35
C GLU A 8 0.45 4.95 6.74
N GLY A 9 0.31 5.69 5.64
CA GLY A 9 -0.97 5.79 4.91
C GLY A 9 -1.54 4.43 4.51
N TYR A 10 -0.70 3.45 4.29
CA TYR A 10 -1.04 2.06 4.08
C TYR A 10 -2.03 1.48 5.11
N TYR A 11 -1.78 1.73 6.40
CA TYR A 11 -2.69 1.25 7.46
C TYR A 11 -3.97 2.08 7.53
N VAL A 12 -3.90 3.38 7.21
CA VAL A 12 -5.08 4.25 7.13
C VAL A 12 -5.98 3.82 5.97
N VAL A 13 -5.40 3.47 4.81
CA VAL A 13 -6.14 2.88 3.69
C VAL A 13 -6.89 1.63 4.12
N GLY A 14 -6.21 0.71 4.82
CA GLY A 14 -6.84 -0.51 5.35
C GLY A 14 -7.96 -0.21 6.35
N LEU A 15 -7.74 0.71 7.29
CA LEU A 15 -8.75 1.12 8.29
C LEU A 15 -10.02 1.67 7.62
N LEU A 16 -9.86 2.54 6.62
CA LEU A 16 -11.00 3.09 5.87
C LEU A 16 -11.67 2.03 5.00
N ALA A 17 -10.89 1.17 4.32
CA ALA A 17 -11.45 0.04 3.57
C ALA A 17 -12.33 -0.85 4.47
N ALA A 18 -11.85 -1.19 5.67
CA ALA A 18 -12.64 -1.96 6.64
C ALA A 18 -13.96 -1.27 6.98
N SER A 19 -13.95 0.08 7.17
CA SER A 19 -15.16 0.82 7.52
C SER A 19 -16.20 0.85 6.39
N PHE A 20 -15.77 0.89 5.12
CA PHE A 20 -16.68 0.80 3.97
C PHE A 20 -17.24 -0.61 3.81
N LEU A 21 -16.38 -1.63 3.90
CA LEU A 21 -16.78 -3.04 3.75
C LEU A 21 -17.68 -3.53 4.90
N ALA A 22 -17.56 -2.96 6.09
CA ALA A 22 -18.48 -3.23 7.20
C ALA A 22 -19.91 -2.74 6.92
N LYS A 23 -20.07 -1.70 6.10
CA LYS A 23 -21.39 -1.17 5.69
C LYS A 23 -22.01 -1.99 4.55
N SER A 24 -21.17 -2.57 3.66
CA SER A 24 -21.59 -3.39 2.54
C SER A 24 -20.48 -4.37 2.16
N SER A 25 -20.68 -5.65 2.44
CA SER A 25 -19.66 -6.69 2.38
C SER A 25 -19.26 -7.14 0.97
N GLN A 26 -20.01 -6.81 -0.08
CA GLN A 26 -19.73 -7.25 -1.45
C GLN A 26 -19.11 -6.14 -2.32
N GLU A 27 -18.63 -5.10 -1.70
CA GLU A 27 -18.03 -3.95 -2.38
C GLU A 27 -16.58 -4.22 -2.78
N THR A 28 -16.13 -3.47 -3.78
CA THR A 28 -14.72 -3.46 -4.22
C THR A 28 -13.99 -2.24 -3.66
N VAL A 29 -12.75 -2.45 -3.26
CA VAL A 29 -11.81 -1.40 -2.84
C VAL A 29 -10.64 -1.36 -3.82
N VAL A 30 -10.27 -0.16 -4.28
CA VAL A 30 -9.10 0.04 -5.14
C VAL A 30 -7.91 0.48 -4.29
N HIS A 31 -6.74 -0.09 -4.56
CA HIS A 31 -5.49 0.33 -3.92
C HIS A 31 -4.31 0.35 -4.90
N ASP A 32 -3.23 1.03 -4.54
CA ASP A 32 -1.99 1.02 -5.30
C ASP A 32 -1.14 -0.25 -5.03
N PRO A 33 -0.15 -0.58 -5.89
CA PRO A 33 0.58 -1.83 -5.79
C PRO A 33 1.81 -1.76 -4.85
N ARG A 34 2.09 -0.63 -4.22
CA ARG A 34 3.29 -0.45 -3.39
C ARG A 34 3.28 -1.37 -2.18
N LEU A 35 2.21 -1.31 -1.38
CA LEU A 35 1.94 -2.17 -0.23
C LEU A 35 0.49 -2.66 -0.33
N THR A 36 0.26 -3.97 -0.30
CA THR A 36 -1.02 -4.54 -0.75
C THR A 36 -1.66 -5.47 0.24
N TRP A 37 -0.88 -6.27 0.97
CA TRP A 37 -1.39 -7.40 1.74
C TRP A 37 -2.35 -7.03 2.86
N ASN A 38 -2.12 -5.93 3.56
CA ASN A 38 -3.05 -5.46 4.59
C ASN A 38 -4.45 -5.18 4.01
N THR A 39 -4.52 -4.45 2.90
CA THR A 39 -5.80 -4.09 2.27
C THR A 39 -6.49 -5.32 1.68
N MET A 40 -5.73 -6.21 1.05
CA MET A 40 -6.25 -7.48 0.50
C MET A 40 -6.81 -8.40 1.59
N ASP A 41 -6.09 -8.55 2.70
CA ASP A 41 -6.51 -9.37 3.84
C ASP A 41 -7.80 -8.81 4.48
N ILE A 42 -7.88 -7.50 4.68
CA ILE A 42 -9.08 -6.83 5.18
C ILE A 42 -10.28 -7.07 4.26
N ALA A 43 -10.10 -6.93 2.96
CA ALA A 43 -11.17 -7.16 2.00
C ALA A 43 -11.63 -8.62 2.02
N GLN A 44 -10.71 -9.57 2.04
CA GLN A 44 -11.01 -11.00 2.14
C GLN A 44 -11.79 -11.33 3.42
N MET A 45 -11.33 -10.84 4.58
CA MET A 45 -12.01 -11.05 5.87
C MET A 45 -13.40 -10.43 5.91
N SER A 46 -13.63 -9.35 5.19
CA SER A 46 -14.91 -8.63 5.14
C SER A 46 -15.85 -9.14 4.03
N GLY A 47 -15.45 -10.12 3.23
CA GLY A 47 -16.23 -10.64 2.10
C GLY A 47 -16.30 -9.69 0.90
N GLY A 48 -15.42 -8.69 0.85
CA GLY A 48 -15.25 -7.76 -0.27
C GLY A 48 -14.17 -8.20 -1.25
N ALA A 49 -13.93 -7.36 -2.26
CA ALA A 49 -12.90 -7.56 -3.28
C ALA A 49 -11.92 -6.40 -3.31
N THR A 50 -10.73 -6.65 -3.84
CA THR A 50 -9.75 -5.60 -4.14
C THR A 50 -9.41 -5.58 -5.62
N GLU A 51 -9.09 -4.39 -6.12
CA GLU A 51 -8.52 -4.19 -7.45
C GLU A 51 -7.29 -3.29 -7.33
N GLN A 52 -6.19 -3.70 -7.94
CA GLN A 52 -4.98 -2.88 -7.97
C GLN A 52 -5.03 -1.89 -9.13
N SER A 53 -4.51 -0.70 -8.90
CA SER A 53 -4.35 0.36 -9.90
C SER A 53 -2.93 0.92 -9.87
N LYS A 54 -2.45 1.40 -11.00
CA LYS A 54 -1.25 2.27 -11.00
C LYS A 54 -1.45 3.45 -10.06
N THR A 55 -0.36 3.88 -9.43
CA THR A 55 -0.32 5.10 -8.60
C THR A 55 -0.69 6.32 -9.43
N GLY A 56 -1.53 7.16 -8.86
CA GLY A 56 -1.91 8.47 -9.43
C GLY A 56 -3.39 8.62 -9.72
N HIS A 57 -3.86 9.86 -9.54
CA HIS A 57 -5.27 10.25 -9.57
C HIS A 57 -6.06 9.74 -10.78
N ALA A 58 -5.48 9.84 -11.99
CA ALA A 58 -6.17 9.45 -13.22
C ALA A 58 -6.43 7.94 -13.22
N PHE A 59 -5.43 7.15 -12.89
CA PHE A 59 -5.50 5.69 -12.92
C PHE A 59 -6.41 5.13 -11.83
N ILE A 60 -6.30 5.65 -10.59
CA ILE A 60 -7.17 5.24 -9.49
C ILE A 60 -8.64 5.53 -9.83
N LYS A 61 -8.96 6.75 -10.30
CA LYS A 61 -10.32 7.15 -10.67
C LYS A 61 -10.89 6.33 -11.84
N GLU A 62 -10.06 6.03 -12.84
CA GLU A 62 -10.45 5.17 -13.97
C GLU A 62 -10.76 3.76 -13.49
N THR A 63 -9.87 3.18 -12.69
CA THR A 63 -10.06 1.84 -12.13
C THR A 63 -11.29 1.79 -11.26
N MET A 64 -11.50 2.75 -10.35
CA MET A 64 -12.68 2.80 -9.51
C MET A 64 -13.98 2.86 -10.30
N ARG A 65 -14.05 3.67 -11.39
CA ARG A 65 -15.24 3.71 -12.25
C ARG A 65 -15.47 2.41 -13.02
N ARG A 66 -14.39 1.77 -13.46
CA ARG A 66 -14.45 0.50 -14.20
C ARG A 66 -15.04 -0.63 -13.36
N VAL A 67 -14.69 -0.69 -12.06
CA VAL A 67 -15.13 -1.77 -11.17
C VAL A 67 -16.21 -1.32 -10.17
N ASP A 68 -16.71 -0.08 -10.30
CA ASP A 68 -17.65 0.57 -9.38
C ASP A 68 -17.23 0.49 -7.91
N ALA A 69 -15.93 0.72 -7.63
CA ALA A 69 -15.38 0.60 -6.30
C ALA A 69 -15.96 1.67 -5.36
N VAL A 70 -16.33 1.26 -4.14
CA VAL A 70 -16.87 2.15 -3.11
C VAL A 70 -15.82 3.13 -2.57
N TYR A 71 -14.57 2.68 -2.51
CA TYR A 71 -13.44 3.41 -1.96
C TYR A 71 -12.16 3.08 -2.72
N GLY A 72 -11.28 4.05 -2.84
CA GLY A 72 -9.92 3.89 -3.33
C GLY A 72 -8.92 4.59 -2.41
N GLY A 73 -7.76 3.98 -2.20
CA GLY A 73 -6.73 4.56 -1.36
C GLY A 73 -5.32 4.34 -1.90
N GLU A 74 -4.48 5.37 -1.75
CA GLU A 74 -3.05 5.28 -1.99
C GLU A 74 -2.29 5.44 -0.67
N MET A 75 -1.18 4.73 -0.51
CA MET A 75 -0.34 4.87 0.69
C MET A 75 0.23 6.29 0.87
N SER A 76 0.21 7.10 -0.17
CA SER A 76 0.57 8.53 -0.15
C SER A 76 -0.53 9.44 0.43
N ALA A 77 -1.56 8.86 1.08
CA ALA A 77 -2.67 9.55 1.72
C ALA A 77 -3.62 10.28 0.74
N HIS A 78 -3.75 9.79 -0.49
CA HIS A 78 -4.86 10.13 -1.37
C HIS A 78 -5.99 9.13 -1.19
N HIS A 79 -7.21 9.61 -0.96
CA HIS A 79 -8.37 8.79 -0.68
C HIS A 79 -9.54 9.21 -1.56
N TYR A 80 -10.12 8.26 -2.29
CA TYR A 80 -11.13 8.47 -3.32
C TYR A 80 -12.43 7.78 -2.93
N PHE A 81 -13.57 8.40 -3.24
CA PHE A 81 -14.87 7.95 -2.77
C PHE A 81 -15.87 7.92 -3.93
N ARG A 82 -16.58 6.80 -4.12
CA ARG A 82 -17.64 6.67 -5.12
C ARG A 82 -18.69 7.76 -4.96
N ASP A 83 -19.17 7.96 -3.73
CA ASP A 83 -20.20 8.94 -3.41
C ASP A 83 -19.71 10.39 -3.53
N PHE A 84 -18.43 10.61 -3.71
CA PHE A 84 -17.82 11.90 -4.05
C PHE A 84 -17.34 11.92 -5.52
N ALA A 85 -18.11 11.32 -6.43
CA ALA A 85 -17.85 11.25 -7.87
C ALA A 85 -16.48 10.62 -8.20
N TYR A 86 -16.02 9.66 -7.39
CA TYR A 86 -14.69 9.03 -7.46
C TYR A 86 -13.53 10.02 -7.32
N CYS A 87 -13.79 11.20 -6.75
CA CYS A 87 -12.76 12.18 -6.49
C CYS A 87 -12.07 11.94 -5.14
N ASP A 88 -10.82 12.38 -5.05
CA ASP A 88 -10.10 12.40 -3.79
C ASP A 88 -10.50 13.59 -2.93
N SER A 89 -10.37 13.41 -1.63
CA SER A 89 -10.61 14.45 -0.63
C SER A 89 -9.71 14.21 0.57
N GLY A 90 -9.06 15.27 1.02
CA GLY A 90 -8.33 15.25 2.30
C GLY A 90 -9.25 15.48 3.51
N MET A 91 -10.47 15.97 3.29
CA MET A 91 -11.41 16.28 4.37
C MET A 91 -12.24 15.07 4.80
N ILE A 92 -12.62 14.20 3.88
CA ILE A 92 -13.44 13.02 4.17
C ILE A 92 -12.67 12.00 5.05
N PRO A 93 -11.39 11.65 4.76
CA PRO A 93 -10.65 10.65 5.55
C PRO A 93 -10.55 10.99 7.03
N TRP A 94 -10.19 12.23 7.38
CA TRP A 94 -10.05 12.57 8.79
C TRP A 94 -11.39 12.56 9.54
N LEU A 95 -12.49 12.94 8.87
CA LEU A 95 -13.83 12.84 9.45
C LEU A 95 -14.22 11.38 9.72
N LEU A 96 -13.94 10.48 8.77
CA LEU A 96 -14.18 9.05 8.93
C LEU A 96 -13.33 8.44 10.06
N VAL A 97 -12.05 8.83 10.14
CA VAL A 97 -11.18 8.39 11.26
C VAL A 97 -11.70 8.92 12.59
N ALA A 98 -12.13 10.19 12.67
CA ALA A 98 -12.72 10.76 13.88
C ALA A 98 -14.03 10.04 14.26
N GLU A 99 -14.88 9.68 13.30
CA GLU A 99 -16.09 8.87 13.50
C GLU A 99 -15.72 7.49 14.09
N ILE A 100 -14.76 6.78 13.49
CA ILE A 100 -14.31 5.46 13.96
C ILE A 100 -13.77 5.56 15.40
N MET A 101 -12.91 6.53 15.68
CA MET A 101 -12.38 6.75 17.02
C MET A 101 -13.48 7.05 18.04
N SER A 102 -14.44 7.91 17.68
CA SER A 102 -15.53 8.31 18.57
C SER A 102 -16.51 7.17 18.87
N THR A 103 -16.82 6.36 17.86
CA THR A 103 -17.77 5.24 17.99
C THR A 103 -17.15 4.03 18.69
N THR A 104 -15.85 3.79 18.49
CA THR A 104 -15.16 2.66 19.11
C THR A 104 -14.56 3.00 20.48
N GLY A 105 -14.35 4.28 20.79
CA GLY A 105 -13.62 4.74 21.98
C GLY A 105 -12.12 4.42 21.94
N LYS A 106 -11.59 4.01 20.79
CA LYS A 106 -10.18 3.64 20.61
C LYS A 106 -9.33 4.79 20.09
N THR A 107 -8.05 4.80 20.44
CA THR A 107 -7.07 5.70 19.82
C THR A 107 -6.74 5.22 18.41
N LEU A 108 -6.27 6.14 17.53
CA LEU A 108 -5.84 5.74 16.18
C LEU A 108 -4.70 4.71 16.22
N ALA A 109 -3.75 4.85 17.17
CA ALA A 109 -2.70 3.85 17.38
C ALA A 109 -3.29 2.45 17.61
N SER A 110 -4.23 2.31 18.53
CA SER A 110 -4.84 1.01 18.86
C SER A 110 -5.72 0.45 17.72
N LEU A 111 -6.26 1.31 16.85
CA LEU A 111 -7.03 0.88 15.68
C LEU A 111 -6.17 0.24 14.59
N VAL A 112 -4.89 0.62 14.50
CA VAL A 112 -3.96 0.10 13.48
C VAL A 112 -2.93 -0.90 14.02
N GLU A 113 -2.81 -1.05 15.35
CA GLU A 113 -1.78 -1.84 16.02
C GLU A 113 -1.74 -3.30 15.52
N GLU A 114 -2.89 -3.98 15.49
CA GLU A 114 -3.00 -5.36 15.02
C GLU A 114 -2.52 -5.49 13.58
N ARG A 115 -2.87 -4.53 12.74
CA ARG A 115 -2.50 -4.52 11.31
C ARG A 115 -1.02 -4.23 11.09
N THR A 116 -0.46 -3.35 11.92
CA THR A 116 0.98 -3.05 11.91
C THR A 116 1.82 -4.28 12.27
N HIS A 117 1.34 -5.10 13.22
CA HIS A 117 1.99 -6.35 13.57
C HIS A 117 1.77 -7.44 12.50
N ALA A 118 0.57 -7.55 11.93
CA ALA A 118 0.24 -8.55 10.93
C ALA A 118 0.95 -8.32 9.59
N PHE A 119 1.18 -7.05 9.22
CA PHE A 119 1.81 -6.65 7.96
C PHE A 119 2.82 -5.51 8.18
N PRO A 120 3.95 -5.79 8.87
CA PRO A 120 4.98 -4.76 9.02
C PRO A 120 5.54 -4.34 7.67
N CYS A 121 5.79 -3.03 7.51
CA CYS A 121 6.28 -2.45 6.26
C CYS A 121 7.41 -1.45 6.49
N SER A 122 8.20 -1.24 5.43
CA SER A 122 9.33 -0.29 5.43
C SER A 122 8.93 1.17 5.30
N GLY A 123 7.65 1.44 4.94
CA GLY A 123 7.30 2.72 4.34
C GLY A 123 7.94 2.90 2.95
N GLU A 124 7.87 4.11 2.38
CA GLU A 124 8.50 4.41 1.08
C GLU A 124 9.93 4.94 1.27
N ILE A 125 10.92 4.22 0.71
CA ILE A 125 12.34 4.59 0.78
C ILE A 125 12.80 5.07 -0.59
N ASN A 126 13.29 6.30 -0.67
CA ASN A 126 13.77 6.92 -1.90
C ASN A 126 15.30 6.82 -2.01
N ARG A 127 15.81 6.52 -3.22
CA ARG A 127 17.24 6.54 -3.54
C ARG A 127 17.49 7.15 -4.91
N THR A 128 18.46 8.02 -5.00
CA THR A 128 18.95 8.53 -6.30
C THR A 128 19.86 7.49 -6.92
N VAL A 129 19.65 7.16 -8.20
CA VAL A 129 20.43 6.17 -8.94
C VAL A 129 20.76 6.69 -10.32
N ALA A 130 21.89 6.21 -10.89
CA ALA A 130 22.35 6.65 -12.20
C ALA A 130 21.45 6.11 -13.34
N ASP A 131 21.05 4.84 -13.26
CA ASP A 131 20.18 4.18 -14.25
C ASP A 131 19.14 3.31 -13.52
N ALA A 132 17.96 3.89 -13.31
CA ALA A 132 16.86 3.21 -12.63
C ALA A 132 16.34 2.00 -13.41
N SER A 133 16.37 2.03 -14.75
CA SER A 133 15.89 0.92 -15.59
C SER A 133 16.83 -0.28 -15.50
N ALA A 134 18.14 -0.05 -15.60
CA ALA A 134 19.15 -1.11 -15.45
C ALA A 134 19.09 -1.73 -14.05
N LEU A 135 18.94 -0.91 -13.00
CA LEU A 135 18.79 -1.39 -11.63
C LEU A 135 17.55 -2.28 -11.46
N ILE A 136 16.39 -1.85 -11.95
CA ILE A 136 15.15 -2.65 -11.85
C ILE A 136 15.32 -3.99 -12.56
N ALA A 137 15.91 -4.02 -13.76
CA ALA A 137 16.19 -5.26 -14.48
C ALA A 137 17.17 -6.18 -13.74
N GLN A 138 18.18 -5.61 -13.08
CA GLN A 138 19.11 -6.36 -12.23
C GLN A 138 18.40 -6.98 -11.02
N VAL A 139 17.55 -6.23 -10.32
CA VAL A 139 16.77 -6.71 -9.18
C VAL A 139 15.80 -7.81 -9.63
N GLU A 140 15.08 -7.61 -10.74
CA GLU A 140 14.19 -8.63 -11.29
C GLU A 140 14.93 -9.93 -11.59
N SER A 141 16.06 -9.87 -12.30
CA SER A 141 16.88 -11.04 -12.62
C SER A 141 17.32 -11.83 -11.38
N ARG A 142 17.55 -11.13 -10.27
CA ARG A 142 18.00 -11.75 -9.01
C ARG A 142 16.87 -12.42 -8.23
N TYR A 143 15.67 -11.85 -8.26
CA TYR A 143 14.57 -12.27 -7.39
C TYR A 143 13.46 -13.07 -8.09
N ALA A 144 13.30 -12.93 -9.41
CA ALA A 144 12.19 -13.55 -10.13
C ALA A 144 12.16 -15.09 -10.04
N ALA A 145 13.31 -15.74 -10.06
CA ALA A 145 13.40 -17.21 -10.07
C ALA A 145 12.86 -17.88 -8.78
N GLY A 146 12.81 -17.16 -7.67
CA GLY A 146 12.31 -17.66 -6.39
C GLY A 146 10.95 -17.09 -5.97
N ALA A 147 10.34 -16.27 -6.82
CA ALA A 147 9.11 -15.56 -6.52
C ALA A 147 7.86 -16.41 -6.78
N GLU A 148 6.80 -16.18 -5.99
CA GLU A 148 5.45 -16.71 -6.28
C GLU A 148 4.75 -15.87 -7.35
N ALA A 149 5.04 -14.57 -7.42
CA ALA A 149 4.50 -13.67 -8.44
C ALA A 149 5.49 -12.54 -8.76
N VAL A 150 5.53 -12.16 -10.05
CA VAL A 150 6.24 -10.98 -10.57
C VAL A 150 5.26 -10.15 -11.38
N GLU A 151 5.10 -8.89 -11.06
CA GLU A 151 4.12 -7.99 -11.67
C GLU A 151 4.78 -6.66 -12.05
N HIS A 152 4.27 -6.03 -13.14
CA HIS A 152 4.80 -4.78 -13.68
C HIS A 152 3.70 -3.70 -13.80
N LEU A 153 2.74 -3.69 -12.88
CA LEU A 153 1.62 -2.74 -12.94
C LEU A 153 2.12 -1.29 -12.73
N ASP A 154 2.97 -1.07 -11.71
CA ASP A 154 3.62 0.22 -11.43
C ASP A 154 5.03 -0.03 -10.87
N GLY A 155 6.01 -0.12 -11.77
CA GLY A 155 7.33 -0.63 -11.48
C GLY A 155 7.34 -2.16 -11.36
N LEU A 156 8.30 -2.69 -10.64
CA LEU A 156 8.49 -4.11 -10.37
C LEU A 156 7.92 -4.46 -9.00
N SER A 157 6.93 -5.33 -8.95
CA SER A 157 6.45 -5.97 -7.73
C SER A 157 6.84 -7.44 -7.72
N VAL A 158 7.49 -7.90 -6.67
CA VAL A 158 7.88 -9.30 -6.51
C VAL A 158 7.35 -9.82 -5.19
N SER A 159 6.59 -10.90 -5.23
CA SER A 159 5.95 -11.50 -4.06
C SER A 159 6.51 -12.90 -3.80
N PHE A 160 6.84 -13.15 -2.54
CA PHE A 160 7.21 -14.43 -1.99
C PHE A 160 6.16 -14.86 -0.96
N LYS A 161 6.28 -16.02 -0.41
CA LYS A 161 5.35 -16.55 0.60
C LYS A 161 5.15 -15.61 1.80
N ASP A 162 6.24 -15.10 2.37
CA ASP A 162 6.21 -14.41 3.67
C ASP A 162 6.63 -12.92 3.58
N TRP A 163 7.06 -12.45 2.41
CA TRP A 163 7.42 -11.06 2.18
C TRP A 163 7.25 -10.67 0.71
N ARG A 164 7.15 -9.38 0.42
CA ARG A 164 7.14 -8.83 -0.93
C ARG A 164 7.77 -7.45 -0.98
N PHE A 165 8.11 -7.00 -2.17
CA PHE A 165 8.54 -5.62 -2.40
C PHE A 165 7.93 -5.05 -3.69
N ASN A 166 7.87 -3.71 -3.74
CA ASN A 166 7.67 -2.95 -4.96
C ASN A 166 8.86 -1.99 -5.13
N LEU A 167 9.47 -1.99 -6.31
CA LEU A 167 10.55 -1.09 -6.71
C LEU A 167 10.12 -0.37 -7.98
N ARG A 168 9.96 0.94 -7.91
CA ARG A 168 9.50 1.74 -9.05
C ARG A 168 10.35 2.98 -9.29
N MET A 169 10.36 3.45 -10.53
CA MET A 169 10.95 4.75 -10.86
C MET A 169 10.01 5.88 -10.47
N SER A 170 10.57 7.04 -10.09
CA SER A 170 9.81 8.28 -10.09
C SER A 170 9.64 8.78 -11.54
N ASN A 171 8.45 9.33 -11.85
CA ASN A 171 8.19 9.92 -13.15
C ASN A 171 8.78 11.33 -13.31
N THR A 172 9.19 11.96 -12.20
CA THR A 172 9.58 13.38 -12.16
C THR A 172 11.01 13.60 -11.68
N GLU A 173 11.61 12.61 -11.04
CA GLU A 173 12.92 12.73 -10.39
C GLU A 173 13.79 11.50 -10.70
N PRO A 174 15.14 11.62 -10.72
CA PRO A 174 16.04 10.50 -10.94
C PRO A 174 16.18 9.65 -9.66
N VAL A 175 15.06 9.15 -9.17
CA VAL A 175 15.00 8.32 -7.95
C VAL A 175 14.22 7.04 -8.20
N VAL A 176 14.63 5.99 -7.51
CA VAL A 176 13.82 4.78 -7.30
C VAL A 176 13.17 4.83 -5.94
N ARG A 177 12.02 4.21 -5.83
CA ARG A 177 11.20 4.13 -4.62
C ARG A 177 10.99 2.68 -4.27
N LEU A 178 11.44 2.29 -3.08
CA LEU A 178 11.32 0.94 -2.55
C LEU A 178 10.27 0.90 -1.45
N ASN A 179 9.41 -0.10 -1.51
CA ASN A 179 8.48 -0.48 -0.46
C ASN A 179 8.63 -1.98 -0.20
N VAL A 180 8.74 -2.38 1.06
CA VAL A 180 8.84 -3.78 1.48
C VAL A 180 7.80 -4.06 2.55
N GLU A 181 7.14 -5.21 2.50
CA GLU A 181 6.23 -5.69 3.54
C GLU A 181 6.41 -7.19 3.78
N SER A 182 6.05 -7.66 4.97
CA SER A 182 6.06 -9.06 5.32
C SER A 182 4.77 -9.48 6.05
N ARG A 183 4.61 -10.79 6.24
CA ARG A 183 3.50 -11.38 6.99
C ARG A 183 3.97 -11.67 8.42
N GLY A 184 3.63 -10.80 9.38
CA GLY A 184 3.85 -10.98 10.81
C GLY A 184 5.31 -11.01 11.26
N ASP A 185 6.27 -10.74 10.38
CA ASP A 185 7.71 -10.82 10.68
C ASP A 185 8.43 -9.49 10.36
N ALA A 186 8.50 -8.61 11.36
CA ALA A 186 9.20 -7.32 11.22
C ALA A 186 10.72 -7.48 11.03
N ALA A 187 11.32 -8.56 11.55
CA ALA A 187 12.74 -8.82 11.38
C ALA A 187 13.06 -9.23 9.94
N LEU A 188 12.25 -10.10 9.34
CA LEU A 188 12.34 -10.45 7.93
C LEU A 188 12.15 -9.23 7.04
N MET A 189 11.13 -8.41 7.31
CA MET A 189 10.89 -7.16 6.55
C MET A 189 12.12 -6.26 6.59
N ALA A 190 12.70 -6.03 7.77
CA ALA A 190 13.90 -5.22 7.94
C ALA A 190 15.13 -5.82 7.24
N GLU A 191 15.36 -7.14 7.34
CA GLU A 191 16.44 -7.86 6.65
C GLU A 191 16.33 -7.67 5.13
N LYS A 192 15.14 -7.92 4.55
CA LYS A 192 14.94 -7.82 3.10
C LYS A 192 15.02 -6.39 2.61
N THR A 193 14.60 -5.42 3.42
CA THR A 193 14.79 -4.00 3.12
C THR A 193 16.27 -3.66 3.02
N GLN A 194 17.11 -4.11 3.96
CA GLN A 194 18.55 -3.85 3.93
C GLN A 194 19.24 -4.57 2.76
N GLU A 195 18.84 -5.81 2.44
CA GLU A 195 19.36 -6.55 1.29
C GLU A 195 19.09 -5.81 -0.03
N LEU A 196 17.87 -5.33 -0.23
CA LEU A 196 17.50 -4.54 -1.42
C LEU A 196 18.23 -3.19 -1.46
N LEU A 197 18.32 -2.48 -0.34
CA LEU A 197 19.05 -1.22 -0.27
C LEU A 197 20.55 -1.39 -0.59
N ALA A 198 21.18 -2.48 -0.15
CA ALA A 198 22.57 -2.76 -0.50
C ALA A 198 22.79 -2.91 -2.02
N ILE A 199 21.81 -3.45 -2.74
CA ILE A 199 21.87 -3.55 -4.20
C ILE A 199 21.66 -2.16 -4.83
N ILE A 200 20.68 -1.40 -4.34
CA ILE A 200 20.33 -0.07 -4.85
C ILE A 200 21.49 0.92 -4.62
N ASP A 201 22.09 0.91 -3.42
CA ASP A 201 23.16 1.81 -3.03
C ASP A 201 24.50 1.47 -3.74
N ALA A 202 24.63 0.27 -4.36
CA ALA A 202 25.79 -0.14 -5.16
C ALA A 202 25.65 0.19 -6.66
N ALA A 203 24.49 0.64 -7.12
CA ALA A 203 24.18 0.95 -8.53
C ALA A 203 24.40 2.44 -8.85
#